data_7ed67e07d201b2dc3d1cadf39f47fe75
#
_entry.id   7ed67e07d201b2dc3d1cadf39f47fe75
#
_cell.length_a   1.000
_cell.length_b   1.000
_cell.length_c   1.000
_cell.angle_alpha   90.00
_cell.angle_beta   90.00
_cell.angle_gamma   90.00
#
_symmetry.space_group_name_H-M   'P 1'
#
loop_
_entity.id
_entity.type
_entity.pdbx_description
1 polymer ?
#
loop_
_entity_poly.entity_id
_entity_poly.type
_entity_poly.pdbx_seq_one_letter_code
_entity_poly.pdbx_strand_id
1 'polypeptide(L)'
;LPAAQFVFWEELCRRHRFEIPHQVACGGETRFHSVSNGLELTRGDGIVFIHDGVRPLVSSDTLRRCFETAVQQGNAVPAVPVSESVRWVENGLNHPVDRSKLVLIQTPQTFRLPLIQAAYRQPFDPAFTDDASVLEKTGAAIQLVEGNPENIKITWPADLRLAELMLETETSR
;
A
#
# COMPACT_ATOMS: atom_id res chain seq x y z
N LEU A 1 -7.07 -8.81 -9.01
CA LEU A 1 -6.33 -9.16 -10.22
C LEU A 1 -7.17 -8.90 -11.48
N PRO A 2 -6.59 -8.54 -12.65
CA PRO A 2 -7.30 -8.60 -13.92
C PRO A 2 -7.88 -10.00 -14.17
N ALA A 3 -9.10 -10.09 -14.69
CA ALA A 3 -9.75 -11.39 -14.90
C ALA A 3 -8.90 -12.36 -15.76
N ALA A 4 -8.19 -11.83 -16.76
CA ALA A 4 -7.30 -12.61 -17.61
C ALA A 4 -6.11 -13.28 -16.86
N GLN A 5 -5.83 -12.85 -15.61
CA GLN A 5 -4.73 -13.40 -14.81
C GLN A 5 -5.19 -14.40 -13.73
N PHE A 6 -6.47 -14.69 -13.62
CA PHE A 6 -6.97 -15.62 -12.59
C PHE A 6 -6.39 -17.03 -12.77
N VAL A 7 -6.43 -17.55 -13.99
CA VAL A 7 -5.86 -18.89 -14.30
C VAL A 7 -4.36 -18.92 -14.03
N PHE A 8 -3.63 -17.86 -14.39
CA PHE A 8 -2.20 -17.75 -14.11
C PHE A 8 -1.91 -17.70 -12.60
N TRP A 9 -2.73 -16.98 -11.82
CA TRP A 9 -2.62 -16.95 -10.37
C TRP A 9 -2.83 -18.34 -9.75
N GLU A 10 -3.85 -19.06 -10.17
CA GLU A 10 -4.10 -20.42 -9.71
C GLU A 10 -2.93 -21.37 -10.03
N GLU A 11 -2.34 -21.22 -11.21
CA GLU A 11 -1.15 -21.99 -11.61
C GLU A 11 0.06 -21.65 -10.71
N LEU A 12 0.29 -20.36 -10.41
CA LEU A 12 1.35 -19.94 -9.48
C LEU A 12 1.12 -20.50 -8.08
N CYS A 13 -0.09 -20.41 -7.53
CA CYS A 13 -0.43 -20.99 -6.24
C CYS A 13 -0.10 -22.50 -6.18
N ARG A 14 -0.45 -23.24 -7.22
CA ARG A 14 -0.17 -24.68 -7.32
C ARG A 14 1.34 -24.94 -7.43
N ARG A 15 2.04 -24.18 -8.28
CA ARG A 15 3.50 -24.33 -8.51
C ARG A 15 4.29 -24.07 -7.24
N HIS A 16 3.91 -23.06 -6.48
CA HIS A 16 4.60 -22.63 -5.25
C HIS A 16 3.98 -23.18 -3.98
N ARG A 17 3.00 -24.10 -4.07
CA ARG A 17 2.31 -24.69 -2.91
C ARG A 17 1.75 -23.64 -1.96
N PHE A 18 1.17 -22.57 -2.55
CA PHE A 18 0.55 -21.50 -1.77
C PHE A 18 -0.84 -21.96 -1.33
N GLU A 19 -0.93 -22.42 -0.08
CA GLU A 19 -2.13 -23.03 0.51
C GLU A 19 -2.90 -22.09 1.45
N ILE A 20 -2.48 -20.82 1.55
CA ILE A 20 -3.14 -19.83 2.40
C ILE A 20 -4.55 -19.57 1.84
N PRO A 21 -5.62 -19.75 2.64
CA PRO A 21 -6.97 -19.45 2.20
C PRO A 21 -7.12 -18.00 1.80
N HIS A 22 -7.59 -17.76 0.59
CA HIS A 22 -7.75 -16.40 0.06
C HIS A 22 -8.89 -16.34 -0.95
N GLN A 23 -9.32 -15.11 -1.26
CA GLN A 23 -10.29 -14.84 -2.30
C GLN A 23 -9.66 -13.93 -3.36
N VAL A 24 -10.05 -14.12 -4.61
CA VAL A 24 -9.56 -13.31 -5.72
C VAL A 24 -10.68 -12.38 -6.17
N ALA A 25 -10.49 -11.08 -5.94
CA ALA A 25 -11.37 -10.05 -6.48
C ALA A 25 -10.96 -9.66 -7.91
N CYS A 26 -11.93 -9.40 -8.76
CA CYS A 26 -11.68 -8.83 -10.07
C CYS A 26 -11.16 -7.39 -9.93
N GLY A 27 -10.12 -7.03 -10.65
CA GLY A 27 -9.66 -5.65 -10.74
C GLY A 27 -10.66 -4.77 -11.47
N GLY A 28 -10.66 -3.47 -11.15
CA GLY A 28 -11.44 -2.45 -11.83
C GLY A 28 -10.58 -1.57 -12.74
N GLU A 29 -11.18 -0.54 -13.32
CA GLU A 29 -10.51 0.39 -14.25
C GLU A 29 -9.31 1.12 -13.65
N THR A 30 -9.39 1.42 -12.35
CA THR A 30 -8.32 2.10 -11.61
C THR A 30 -7.96 1.31 -10.36
N ARG A 31 -6.89 1.75 -9.65
CA ARG A 31 -6.55 1.19 -8.34
C ARG A 31 -7.71 1.36 -7.34
N PHE A 32 -8.40 2.51 -7.34
CA PHE A 32 -9.57 2.75 -6.51
C PHE A 32 -10.64 1.68 -6.71
N HIS A 33 -11.05 1.41 -7.95
CA HIS A 33 -12.08 0.40 -8.25
C HIS A 33 -11.61 -1.02 -7.88
N SER A 34 -10.33 -1.32 -8.06
CA SER A 34 -9.77 -2.61 -7.67
C SER A 34 -9.80 -2.83 -6.15
N VAL A 35 -9.47 -1.80 -5.37
CA VAL A 35 -9.54 -1.85 -3.90
C VAL A 35 -10.98 -1.91 -3.43
N SER A 36 -11.89 -1.13 -4.05
CA SER A 36 -13.33 -1.18 -3.77
C SER A 36 -13.87 -2.61 -3.91
N ASN A 37 -13.58 -3.27 -5.04
CA ASN A 37 -14.00 -4.65 -5.28
C ASN A 37 -13.43 -5.63 -4.23
N GLY A 38 -12.19 -5.42 -3.79
CA GLY A 38 -11.60 -6.21 -2.70
C GLY A 38 -12.29 -5.97 -1.35
N LEU A 39 -12.61 -4.73 -1.03
CA LEU A 39 -13.30 -4.36 0.20
C LEU A 39 -14.73 -4.92 0.27
N GLU A 40 -15.39 -5.10 -0.86
CA GLU A 40 -16.71 -5.73 -0.94
C GLU A 40 -16.72 -7.20 -0.50
N LEU A 41 -15.59 -7.89 -0.57
CA LEU A 41 -15.44 -9.27 -0.09
C LEU A 41 -15.19 -9.35 1.41
N THR A 42 -14.87 -8.23 2.06
CA THR A 42 -14.55 -8.20 3.49
C THR A 42 -15.80 -7.96 4.34
N ARG A 43 -15.83 -8.52 5.56
CA ARG A 43 -16.95 -8.39 6.50
C ARG A 43 -16.44 -8.19 7.93
N GLY A 44 -17.25 -7.57 8.75
CA GLY A 44 -16.97 -7.34 10.17
C GLY A 44 -16.48 -5.93 10.47
N ASP A 45 -15.79 -5.76 11.60
CA ASP A 45 -15.31 -4.49 12.15
C ASP A 45 -13.79 -4.47 12.43
N GLY A 46 -13.07 -5.43 11.86
CA GLY A 46 -11.64 -5.62 12.06
C GLY A 46 -10.75 -4.54 11.42
N ILE A 47 -9.46 -4.83 11.39
CA ILE A 47 -8.44 -4.03 10.72
C ILE A 47 -8.16 -4.63 9.35
N VAL A 48 -8.09 -3.80 8.32
CA VAL A 48 -7.71 -4.17 6.97
C VAL A 48 -6.38 -3.53 6.59
N PHE A 49 -5.51 -4.31 5.98
CA PHE A 49 -4.26 -3.88 5.37
C PHE A 49 -4.43 -3.87 3.85
N ILE A 50 -4.32 -2.69 3.24
CA ILE A 50 -4.34 -2.54 1.79
C ILE A 50 -2.89 -2.42 1.32
N HIS A 51 -2.41 -3.43 0.59
CA HIS A 51 -1.00 -3.56 0.29
C HIS A 51 -0.73 -3.73 -1.20
N ASP A 52 0.28 -3.04 -1.70
CA ASP A 52 0.75 -3.21 -3.07
C ASP A 52 1.41 -4.60 -3.23
N GLY A 53 0.91 -5.44 -4.13
CA GLY A 53 1.49 -6.76 -4.40
C GLY A 53 2.92 -6.75 -4.95
N VAL A 54 3.45 -5.56 -5.24
CA VAL A 54 4.83 -5.31 -5.69
C VAL A 54 5.73 -4.75 -4.57
N ARG A 55 5.37 -4.91 -3.29
CA ARG A 55 6.19 -4.56 -2.13
C ARG A 55 6.38 -5.78 -1.22
N PRO A 56 7.24 -6.73 -1.59
CA PRO A 56 7.36 -7.99 -0.85
C PRO A 56 8.14 -7.89 0.48
N LEU A 57 8.76 -6.75 0.79
CA LEU A 57 9.74 -6.61 1.87
C LEU A 57 9.24 -5.75 3.05
N VAL A 58 7.92 -5.75 3.29
CA VAL A 58 7.38 -5.09 4.48
C VAL A 58 7.80 -5.86 5.74
N SER A 59 8.40 -5.16 6.71
CA SER A 59 8.85 -5.77 7.96
C SER A 59 7.69 -6.07 8.93
N SER A 60 7.85 -7.09 9.76
CA SER A 60 6.89 -7.42 10.84
C SER A 60 6.69 -6.25 11.81
N ASP A 61 7.75 -5.46 12.05
CA ASP A 61 7.68 -4.29 12.91
C ASP A 61 6.82 -3.17 12.30
N THR A 62 6.94 -2.95 10.99
CA THR A 62 6.06 -2.02 10.27
C THR A 62 4.61 -2.48 10.32
N LEU A 63 4.35 -3.77 10.08
CA LEU A 63 2.99 -4.35 10.18
C LEU A 63 2.41 -4.16 11.59
N ARG A 64 3.21 -4.41 12.63
CA ARG A 64 2.78 -4.23 14.01
C ARG A 64 2.44 -2.77 14.33
N ARG A 65 3.32 -1.82 13.97
CA ARG A 65 3.05 -0.38 14.16
C ARG A 65 1.79 0.06 13.45
N CYS A 66 1.60 -0.38 12.20
CA CYS A 66 0.38 -0.08 11.44
C CYS A 66 -0.86 -0.64 12.13
N PHE A 67 -0.82 -1.88 12.61
CA PHE A 67 -1.94 -2.51 13.30
C PHE A 67 -2.30 -1.76 14.58
N GLU A 68 -1.33 -1.56 15.47
CA GLU A 68 -1.53 -0.91 16.77
C GLU A 68 -2.10 0.51 16.62
N THR A 69 -1.53 1.29 15.68
CA THR A 69 -1.99 2.65 15.42
C THR A 69 -3.40 2.65 14.81
N ALA A 70 -3.70 1.77 13.86
CA ALA A 70 -5.04 1.68 13.27
C ALA A 70 -6.10 1.24 14.28
N VAL A 71 -5.77 0.35 15.22
CA VAL A 71 -6.65 -0.03 16.34
C VAL A 71 -6.94 1.17 17.22
N GLN A 72 -5.95 2.00 17.52
CA GLN A 72 -6.12 3.14 18.44
C GLN A 72 -6.76 4.35 17.76
N GLN A 73 -6.33 4.67 16.54
CA GLN A 73 -6.62 5.94 15.87
C GLN A 73 -7.46 5.81 14.59
N GLY A 74 -7.80 4.58 14.19
CA GLY A 74 -8.66 4.31 13.04
C GLY A 74 -7.92 4.07 11.72
N ASN A 75 -6.71 4.59 11.56
CA ASN A 75 -5.87 4.35 10.37
C ASN A 75 -4.38 4.46 10.71
N ALA A 76 -3.53 3.93 9.82
CA ALA A 76 -2.08 4.07 9.88
C ALA A 76 -1.48 3.91 8.49
N VAL A 77 -0.55 4.78 8.14
CA VAL A 77 0.13 4.80 6.84
C VAL A 77 1.64 4.84 7.07
N PRO A 78 2.38 3.80 6.65
CA PRO A 78 3.82 3.78 6.82
C PRO A 78 4.50 4.76 5.88
N ALA A 79 5.50 5.45 6.40
CA ALA A 79 6.24 6.46 5.67
C ALA A 79 7.73 6.39 5.99
N VAL A 80 8.57 6.77 5.03
CA VAL A 80 10.02 6.91 5.21
C VAL A 80 10.47 8.31 4.79
N PRO A 81 11.55 8.84 5.37
CA PRO A 81 12.10 10.13 4.98
C PRO A 81 12.55 10.15 3.52
N VAL A 82 12.49 11.33 2.89
CA VAL A 82 13.06 11.55 1.57
C VAL A 82 14.57 11.74 1.69
N SER A 83 15.36 10.86 1.06
CA SER A 83 16.82 10.92 1.05
C SER A 83 17.38 11.90 0.02
N GLU A 84 16.71 12.00 -1.13
CA GLU A 84 17.15 12.79 -2.26
C GLU A 84 16.72 14.26 -2.18
N SER A 85 17.40 15.13 -2.94
CA SER A 85 16.93 16.50 -3.14
C SER A 85 15.68 16.52 -4.01
N VAL A 86 14.66 17.27 -3.57
CA VAL A 86 13.37 17.38 -4.27
C VAL A 86 13.18 18.77 -4.83
N ARG A 87 12.62 18.84 -6.03
CA ARG A 87 12.22 20.10 -6.66
C ARG A 87 10.74 20.03 -7.05
N TRP A 88 10.02 21.09 -6.75
CA TRP A 88 8.68 21.28 -7.32
C TRP A 88 8.83 21.78 -8.75
N VAL A 89 8.08 21.18 -9.68
CA VAL A 89 8.10 21.54 -11.10
C VAL A 89 6.68 21.85 -11.54
N GLU A 90 6.46 23.08 -12.01
CA GLU A 90 5.17 23.54 -12.50
C GLU A 90 5.35 24.55 -13.63
N ASN A 91 4.59 24.39 -14.73
CA ASN A 91 4.59 25.32 -15.88
C ASN A 91 6.00 25.64 -16.44
N GLY A 92 6.90 24.63 -16.46
CA GLY A 92 8.27 24.79 -16.94
C GLY A 92 9.23 25.48 -15.96
N LEU A 93 8.75 25.95 -14.83
CA LEU A 93 9.54 26.49 -13.73
C LEU A 93 9.81 25.43 -12.67
N ASN A 94 10.86 25.60 -11.89
CA ASN A 94 11.13 24.71 -10.77
C ASN A 94 11.79 25.46 -9.60
N HIS A 95 11.53 24.97 -8.37
CA HIS A 95 12.15 25.50 -7.15
C HIS A 95 12.46 24.35 -6.16
N PRO A 96 13.45 24.53 -5.26
CA PRO A 96 13.77 23.52 -4.26
C PRO A 96 12.62 23.37 -3.27
N VAL A 97 12.41 22.14 -2.80
CA VAL A 97 11.48 21.83 -1.72
C VAL A 97 12.26 21.42 -0.49
N ASP A 98 11.82 21.89 0.66
CA ASP A 98 12.37 21.46 1.95
C ASP A 98 11.98 20.01 2.21
N ARG A 99 12.91 19.08 1.93
CA ARG A 99 12.67 17.64 2.06
C ARG A 99 12.38 17.20 3.49
N SER A 100 12.74 17.99 4.51
CA SER A 100 12.44 17.67 5.90
C SER A 100 10.94 17.66 6.21
N LYS A 101 10.12 18.26 5.33
CA LYS A 101 8.66 18.31 5.39
C LYS A 101 7.98 17.28 4.50
N LEU A 102 8.75 16.42 3.85
CA LEU A 102 8.26 15.41 2.92
C LEU A 102 8.58 14.02 3.42
N VAL A 103 7.67 13.10 3.16
CA VAL A 103 7.89 11.67 3.39
C VAL A 103 7.43 10.88 2.17
N LEU A 104 8.05 9.74 1.93
CA LEU A 104 7.60 8.78 0.93
C LEU A 104 6.62 7.82 1.60
N ILE A 105 5.41 7.77 1.06
CA ILE A 105 4.35 6.89 1.56
C ILE A 105 4.58 5.48 1.04
N GLN A 106 4.40 4.53 1.95
CA GLN A 106 4.46 3.10 1.64
C GLN A 106 3.10 2.43 1.83
N THR A 107 3.01 1.17 1.53
CA THR A 107 1.93 0.26 1.93
C THR A 107 2.52 -0.89 2.77
N PRO A 108 1.71 -1.56 3.63
CA PRO A 108 0.25 -1.51 3.68
C PRO A 108 -0.28 -0.22 4.30
N GLN A 109 -1.28 0.37 3.67
CA GLN A 109 -2.10 1.39 4.31
C GLN A 109 -3.20 0.67 5.10
N THR A 110 -3.30 0.98 6.37
CA THR A 110 -4.04 0.15 7.34
C THR A 110 -5.18 0.94 7.95
N PHE A 111 -6.35 0.34 8.01
CA PHE A 111 -7.57 1.05 8.42
C PHE A 111 -8.48 0.16 9.27
N ARG A 112 -9.32 0.77 10.10
CA ARG A 112 -10.54 0.09 10.56
C ARG A 112 -11.44 -0.17 9.36
N LEU A 113 -11.88 -1.41 9.20
CA LEU A 113 -12.64 -1.83 8.03
C LEU A 113 -13.90 -0.99 7.78
N PRO A 114 -14.78 -0.71 8.76
CA PRO A 114 -15.96 0.12 8.52
C PRO A 114 -15.62 1.54 8.07
N LEU A 115 -14.50 2.09 8.56
CA LEU A 115 -14.06 3.44 8.21
C LEU A 115 -13.67 3.55 6.75
N ILE A 116 -12.83 2.64 6.26
CA ILE A 116 -12.38 2.68 4.88
C ILE A 116 -13.48 2.25 3.91
N GLN A 117 -14.33 1.30 4.28
CA GLN A 117 -15.49 0.94 3.47
C GLN A 117 -16.45 2.11 3.30
N ALA A 118 -16.66 2.93 4.33
CA ALA A 118 -17.47 4.14 4.22
C ALA A 118 -16.82 5.17 3.27
N ALA A 119 -15.51 5.35 3.36
CA ALA A 119 -14.76 6.26 2.49
C ALA A 119 -14.84 5.83 1.01
N TYR A 120 -14.78 4.53 0.72
CA TYR A 120 -14.89 4.00 -0.65
C TYR A 120 -16.31 4.05 -1.27
N ARG A 121 -17.32 4.47 -0.51
CA ARG A 121 -18.66 4.72 -1.08
C ARG A 121 -18.78 6.04 -1.86
N GLN A 122 -17.79 6.94 -1.71
CA GLN A 122 -17.75 8.17 -2.50
C GLN A 122 -17.41 7.85 -3.97
N PRO A 123 -17.83 8.71 -4.93
CA PRO A 123 -17.45 8.53 -6.32
C PRO A 123 -15.93 8.65 -6.48
N PHE A 124 -15.39 7.97 -7.50
CA PHE A 124 -13.98 8.09 -7.87
C PHE A 124 -13.61 9.55 -8.19
N ASP A 125 -12.48 9.98 -7.66
CA ASP A 125 -11.86 11.28 -7.95
C ASP A 125 -10.43 11.01 -8.50
N PRO A 126 -10.03 11.57 -9.65
CA PRO A 126 -8.67 11.44 -10.17
C PRO A 126 -7.56 11.92 -9.22
N ALA A 127 -7.90 12.72 -8.21
CA ALA A 127 -6.99 13.14 -7.16
C ALA A 127 -6.66 12.02 -6.13
N PHE A 128 -7.37 10.90 -6.17
CA PHE A 128 -7.06 9.75 -5.31
C PHE A 128 -5.82 9.03 -5.81
N THR A 129 -4.70 9.26 -5.13
CA THR A 129 -3.41 8.64 -5.44
C THR A 129 -3.18 7.34 -4.69
N ASP A 130 -3.83 7.18 -3.53
CA ASP A 130 -3.74 6.03 -2.63
C ASP A 130 -4.98 5.91 -1.73
N ASP A 131 -5.01 4.93 -0.81
CA ASP A 131 -6.17 4.70 0.07
C ASP A 131 -6.28 5.77 1.16
N ALA A 132 -5.15 6.36 1.56
CA ALA A 132 -5.12 7.46 2.51
C ALA A 132 -5.83 8.68 1.94
N SER A 133 -5.57 9.05 0.69
CA SER A 133 -6.23 10.19 0.02
C SER A 133 -7.75 9.99 -0.14
N VAL A 134 -8.19 8.73 -0.31
CA VAL A 134 -9.63 8.38 -0.30
C VAL A 134 -10.26 8.66 1.06
N LEU A 135 -9.59 8.24 2.14
CA LEU A 135 -10.07 8.49 3.49
C LEU A 135 -10.00 9.98 3.85
N GLU A 136 -8.90 10.66 3.52
CA GLU A 136 -8.67 12.07 3.82
C GLU A 136 -9.75 12.98 3.19
N LYS A 137 -10.27 12.64 2.02
CA LYS A 137 -11.38 13.35 1.37
C LYS A 137 -12.66 13.37 2.22
N THR A 138 -12.83 12.44 3.16
CA THR A 138 -13.95 12.45 4.11
C THR A 138 -13.75 13.39 5.30
N GLY A 139 -12.59 14.07 5.39
CA GLY A 139 -12.20 14.94 6.50
C GLY A 139 -11.45 14.21 7.62
N ALA A 140 -11.11 12.94 7.45
CA ALA A 140 -10.34 12.19 8.43
C ALA A 140 -8.85 12.58 8.37
N ALA A 141 -8.20 12.70 9.54
CA ALA A 141 -6.75 12.87 9.62
C ALA A 141 -6.03 11.54 9.38
N ILE A 142 -4.93 11.57 8.62
CA ILE A 142 -4.09 10.40 8.35
C ILE A 142 -2.99 10.30 9.39
N GLN A 143 -2.83 9.11 9.97
CA GLN A 143 -1.82 8.81 10.97
C GLN A 143 -0.59 8.20 10.29
N LEU A 144 0.53 8.92 10.28
CA LEU A 144 1.78 8.40 9.77
C LEU A 144 2.49 7.57 10.83
N VAL A 145 3.06 6.45 10.42
CA VAL A 145 3.93 5.60 11.24
C VAL A 145 5.25 5.38 10.52
N GLU A 146 6.29 5.02 11.26
CA GLU A 146 7.58 4.69 10.66
C GLU A 146 7.46 3.42 9.81
N GLY A 147 7.83 3.53 8.53
CA GLY A 147 7.95 2.42 7.59
C GLY A 147 9.32 1.73 7.71
N ASN A 148 9.68 0.93 6.71
CA ASN A 148 11.03 0.39 6.61
C ASN A 148 11.61 0.65 5.21
N PRO A 149 12.88 1.11 5.12
CA PRO A 149 13.49 1.47 3.83
C PRO A 149 13.52 0.32 2.82
N GLU A 150 13.62 -0.93 3.30
CA GLU A 150 13.64 -2.13 2.47
C GLU A 150 12.31 -2.41 1.78
N ASN A 151 11.21 -1.84 2.28
CA ASN A 151 9.86 -2.00 1.70
C ASN A 151 9.71 -1.20 0.39
N ILE A 152 10.64 -1.42 -0.52
CA ILE A 152 10.67 -0.79 -1.84
C ILE A 152 9.49 -1.25 -2.69
N LYS A 153 9.05 -0.40 -3.61
CA LYS A 153 8.09 -0.75 -4.65
C LYS A 153 8.84 -1.24 -5.87
N ILE A 154 8.69 -2.51 -6.23
CA ILE A 154 9.28 -3.07 -7.45
C ILE A 154 8.56 -2.45 -8.65
N THR A 155 9.21 -1.52 -9.32
CA THR A 155 8.70 -0.77 -10.46
C THR A 155 9.54 -1.01 -11.70
N TRP A 156 10.85 -1.16 -11.52
CA TRP A 156 11.83 -1.39 -12.58
C TRP A 156 12.49 -2.75 -12.42
N PRO A 157 13.01 -3.35 -13.52
CA PRO A 157 13.72 -4.62 -13.42
C PRO A 157 14.90 -4.63 -12.46
N ALA A 158 15.54 -3.49 -12.21
CA ALA A 158 16.62 -3.34 -11.24
C ALA A 158 16.13 -3.51 -9.80
N ASP A 159 14.89 -3.09 -9.50
CA ASP A 159 14.32 -3.19 -8.15
C ASP A 159 14.13 -4.65 -7.73
N LEU A 160 13.85 -5.55 -8.68
CA LEU A 160 13.73 -6.98 -8.41
C LEU A 160 15.05 -7.57 -7.90
N ARG A 161 16.16 -7.22 -8.57
CA ARG A 161 17.50 -7.68 -8.13
C ARG A 161 17.86 -7.11 -6.77
N LEU A 162 17.50 -5.85 -6.51
CA LEU A 162 17.71 -5.24 -5.21
C LEU A 162 16.91 -5.94 -4.11
N ALA A 163 15.63 -6.28 -4.39
CA ALA A 163 14.78 -7.02 -3.47
C ALA A 163 15.34 -8.42 -3.17
N GLU A 164 15.86 -9.14 -4.17
CA GLU A 164 16.51 -10.45 -3.99
C GLU A 164 17.72 -10.36 -3.05
N LEU A 165 18.61 -9.38 -3.26
CA LEU A 165 19.77 -9.15 -2.39
C LEU A 165 19.38 -8.80 -0.95
N MET A 166 18.30 -8.02 -0.76
CA MET A 166 17.80 -7.69 0.57
C MET A 166 17.27 -8.93 1.30
N LEU A 167 16.56 -9.82 0.60
CA LEU A 167 16.06 -11.09 1.16
C LEU A 167 17.19 -12.03 1.59
N GLU A 168 18.25 -12.14 0.80
CA GLU A 168 19.40 -12.97 1.13
C GLU A 168 20.10 -12.51 2.42
N THR A 169 20.17 -11.19 2.63
CA THR A 169 20.80 -10.60 3.84
C THR A 169 19.94 -10.80 5.10
N GLU A 170 18.61 -10.85 4.99
CA GLU A 170 17.73 -11.15 6.12
C GLU A 170 17.80 -12.64 6.53
N THR A 171 17.91 -13.54 5.56
CA THR A 171 17.97 -14.99 5.81
C THR A 171 19.31 -15.42 6.45
N SER A 172 20.32 -14.55 6.41
CA SER A 172 21.68 -14.79 6.93
C SER A 172 21.90 -14.25 8.36
N ARG A 173 20.87 -13.67 8.97
CA ARG A 173 20.85 -13.17 10.37
C ARG A 173 20.02 -14.05 11.27
#